data_7e91d8576539fdff2f688679ac249f47
#
_entry.id   7e91d8576539fdff2f688679ac249f47
#
_cell.length_a   1.000
_cell.length_b   1.000
_cell.length_c   1.000
_cell.angle_alpha   90.00
_cell.angle_beta   90.00
_cell.angle_gamma   90.00
#
_symmetry.space_group_name_H-M   'P 1'
#
loop_
_entity.id
_entity.type
_entity.pdbx_description
1 polymer ?
#
loop_
_entity_poly.entity_id
_entity_poly.type
_entity_poly.pdbx_seq_one_letter_code
_entity_poly.pdbx_strand_id
1 'polypeptide(L)'
;MMLVAALASGQTVSDALTFGQNNYYGTARTLGMGNAVTAIGGDLGSISINPAGGSVSAFSQFEFSTGWNTANSISSYSPSYDSANQSANYSGGFENGKTRMTMPNIGMNLCFETGNRSGILSWNFAFVMNRSQSYNQIFSASGLENHTSMTGALATFAAGMPGTIITDNNRFDSDYAWNSICAYDVGLINFNKDALSYYGSAETVTKTGTDYSYEMLGVLKQNMGITSRGSKNDVVMNYGMNIDNRLFLGVNINLPVAGYKYSEYYNESAQDPADFPVTSGYYTKDNTGNLSYVQGKPTNYLGSTYKYSYVADISGINAQIGFIWLPTDGVRIGAAFKTPTAYTVSEEWYVDMNAEFQDASENHNASSPTAETSYNFRSPYTANFGLAYTVGRHGLLSVDYELTDYSVMKFSQEYVDASFTYEDPFYRVNRLNKLFCGLQQNLRVGAEFRLLPSFSLRAGFSLATSPERHYSDNEGYIIYASDYDRWFDDYESGKYSLVASEYNPDKIVSFSFGAGYSSPGSFYADVAFRRTKLPDNYYSPYSNYLSHTVGGTVYDIVSPSVKSALSQFDAVLTLGWRF
;
A
#
# COMPACT_ATOMS: atom_id res chain seq x y z
N MET A 1 1.19 7.13 8.42
CA MET A 1 -0.20 7.02 8.79
C MET A 1 -0.61 5.56 8.93
N MET A 2 -0.15 4.84 9.93
CA MET A 2 -0.54 3.45 10.19
C MET A 2 -0.17 2.99 11.58
N LEU A 3 -0.64 3.65 12.61
CA LEU A 3 -0.58 3.09 13.96
C LEU A 3 -1.92 3.18 14.70
N VAL A 4 -3.01 3.36 13.95
CA VAL A 4 -4.38 3.31 14.49
C VAL A 4 -5.01 1.93 14.30
N ALA A 5 -4.28 0.96 13.79
CA ALA A 5 -4.75 -0.41 13.60
C ALA A 5 -4.71 -1.24 14.89
N ALA A 6 -5.17 -0.67 16.00
CA ALA A 6 -5.30 -1.42 17.24
C ALA A 6 -6.76 -1.54 17.71
N LEU A 7 -7.69 -1.29 16.83
CA LEU A 7 -9.09 -1.63 17.04
C LEU A 7 -9.45 -2.79 16.10
N ALA A 8 -10.21 -3.73 16.59
CA ALA A 8 -10.51 -5.06 16.05
C ALA A 8 -11.09 -5.18 14.62
N SER A 9 -10.86 -4.23 13.73
CA SER A 9 -11.10 -4.29 12.28
C SER A 9 -10.09 -3.40 11.56
N GLY A 10 -8.86 -3.90 11.42
CA GLY A 10 -7.70 -3.11 11.01
C GLY A 10 -7.60 -2.73 9.54
N GLN A 11 -8.63 -2.91 8.72
CA GLN A 11 -8.60 -2.55 7.30
C GLN A 11 -8.70 -1.04 7.14
N THR A 12 -7.81 -0.49 6.29
CA THR A 12 -7.69 0.94 6.04
C THR A 12 -7.93 1.27 4.57
N VAL A 13 -8.10 2.55 4.27
CA VAL A 13 -8.11 3.05 2.87
C VAL A 13 -6.79 2.70 2.15
N SER A 14 -5.67 2.68 2.88
CA SER A 14 -4.36 2.30 2.33
C SER A 14 -4.31 0.83 1.92
N ASP A 15 -4.93 -0.07 2.69
CA ASP A 15 -5.04 -1.50 2.33
C ASP A 15 -5.90 -1.69 1.09
N ALA A 16 -7.05 -0.98 1.02
CA ALA A 16 -7.90 -0.99 -0.17
C ALA A 16 -7.14 -0.55 -1.43
N LEU A 17 -6.35 0.52 -1.34
CA LEU A 17 -5.51 1.00 -2.44
C LEU A 17 -4.38 0.01 -2.77
N THR A 18 -3.71 -0.55 -1.77
CA THR A 18 -2.63 -1.53 -1.94
C THR A 18 -3.11 -2.76 -2.71
N PHE A 19 -4.30 -3.29 -2.37
CA PHE A 19 -4.86 -4.48 -3.02
C PHE A 19 -5.55 -4.15 -4.35
N GLY A 20 -6.16 -2.97 -4.46
CA GLY A 20 -6.93 -2.53 -5.62
C GLY A 20 -6.09 -2.07 -6.81
N GLN A 21 -4.89 -1.53 -6.61
CA GLN A 21 -4.07 -0.96 -7.68
C GLN A 21 -3.47 -2.01 -8.63
N ASN A 22 -3.29 -1.60 -9.91
CA ASN A 22 -2.64 -2.37 -10.96
C ASN A 22 -1.62 -1.49 -11.70
N ASN A 23 -0.41 -2.01 -11.93
CA ASN A 23 0.69 -1.30 -12.57
C ASN A 23 1.31 -2.07 -13.76
N TYR A 24 0.71 -3.06 -14.31
CA TYR A 24 1.13 -3.90 -15.42
C TYR A 24 2.65 -3.96 -15.67
N TYR A 25 3.26 -5.09 -15.37
CA TYR A 25 4.70 -5.31 -15.61
C TYR A 25 4.95 -6.11 -16.89
N GLY A 26 4.18 -7.14 -17.15
CA GLY A 26 4.12 -7.88 -18.43
C GLY A 26 5.47 -8.23 -19.05
N THR A 27 5.52 -8.14 -20.38
CA THR A 27 6.72 -8.38 -21.20
C THR A 27 7.58 -7.12 -21.34
N ALA A 28 8.84 -7.29 -21.77
CA ALA A 28 9.73 -6.17 -22.06
C ALA A 28 9.19 -5.28 -23.19
N ARG A 29 8.49 -5.85 -24.19
CA ARG A 29 7.89 -5.06 -25.27
C ARG A 29 6.80 -4.14 -24.73
N THR A 30 5.85 -4.68 -23.97
CA THR A 30 4.76 -3.92 -23.35
C THR A 30 5.32 -2.84 -22.40
N LEU A 31 6.29 -3.20 -21.55
CA LEU A 31 6.94 -2.27 -20.63
C LEU A 31 7.67 -1.14 -21.37
N GLY A 32 8.44 -1.48 -22.43
CA GLY A 32 9.18 -0.51 -23.24
C GLY A 32 8.30 0.50 -23.98
N MET A 33 7.05 0.12 -24.26
CA MET A 33 6.00 0.97 -24.85
C MET A 33 5.23 1.80 -23.80
N GLY A 34 5.66 1.83 -22.53
CA GLY A 34 4.94 2.52 -21.45
C GLY A 34 3.56 1.94 -21.17
N ASN A 35 3.32 0.66 -21.51
CA ASN A 35 2.03 -0.01 -21.45
C ASN A 35 0.93 0.59 -22.37
N ALA A 36 1.31 1.40 -23.38
CA ALA A 36 0.39 1.97 -24.36
C ALA A 36 0.13 0.94 -25.49
N VAL A 37 -0.59 -0.14 -25.18
CA VAL A 37 -0.77 -1.31 -26.07
C VAL A 37 -2.24 -1.71 -26.28
N THR A 38 -3.19 -0.93 -25.77
CA THR A 38 -4.64 -1.22 -25.86
C THR A 38 -5.11 -1.42 -27.30
N ALA A 39 -4.55 -0.66 -28.28
CA ALA A 39 -4.88 -0.80 -29.70
C ALA A 39 -3.85 -1.61 -30.50
N ILE A 40 -2.78 -2.11 -29.87
CA ILE A 40 -1.67 -2.76 -30.57
C ILE A 40 -1.80 -4.28 -30.57
N GLY A 41 -1.73 -4.90 -29.38
CA GLY A 41 -1.78 -6.36 -29.21
C GLY A 41 -0.54 -7.11 -29.76
N GLY A 42 -0.67 -8.43 -29.93
CA GLY A 42 0.33 -9.31 -30.52
C GLY A 42 1.51 -9.70 -29.62
N ASP A 43 1.36 -9.49 -28.31
CA ASP A 43 2.34 -9.73 -27.26
C ASP A 43 1.59 -10.22 -26.01
N LEU A 44 2.13 -11.18 -25.25
CA LEU A 44 1.41 -11.79 -24.13
C LEU A 44 1.19 -10.81 -22.97
N GLY A 45 2.05 -9.81 -22.79
CA GLY A 45 1.85 -8.74 -21.82
C GLY A 45 0.62 -7.88 -22.13
N SER A 46 0.30 -7.68 -23.39
CA SER A 46 -0.84 -6.87 -23.85
C SER A 46 -2.19 -7.49 -23.53
N ILE A 47 -2.27 -8.82 -23.36
CA ILE A 47 -3.51 -9.56 -23.12
C ILE A 47 -4.18 -9.13 -21.79
N SER A 48 -3.39 -8.79 -20.77
CA SER A 48 -3.92 -8.29 -19.49
C SER A 48 -4.44 -6.84 -19.57
N ILE A 49 -4.06 -6.09 -20.61
CA ILE A 49 -4.54 -4.71 -20.84
C ILE A 49 -5.75 -4.74 -21.78
N ASN A 50 -5.66 -5.49 -22.88
CA ASN A 50 -6.78 -5.72 -23.81
C ASN A 50 -6.81 -7.18 -24.26
N PRO A 51 -7.86 -7.95 -23.92
CA PRO A 51 -8.01 -9.37 -24.32
C PRO A 51 -7.89 -9.63 -25.80
N ALA A 52 -8.30 -8.69 -26.66
CA ALA A 52 -8.17 -8.82 -28.11
C ALA A 52 -6.71 -8.86 -28.57
N GLY A 53 -5.75 -8.48 -27.70
CA GLY A 53 -4.32 -8.53 -28.00
C GLY A 53 -3.81 -9.92 -28.34
N GLY A 54 -4.40 -10.98 -27.79
CA GLY A 54 -4.06 -12.37 -28.09
C GLY A 54 -4.39 -12.75 -29.54
N SER A 55 -5.50 -12.26 -30.08
CA SER A 55 -5.96 -12.59 -31.44
C SER A 55 -5.28 -11.81 -32.57
N VAL A 56 -4.46 -10.81 -32.23
CA VAL A 56 -3.64 -10.07 -33.21
C VAL A 56 -2.45 -10.91 -33.71
N SER A 57 -1.98 -11.86 -32.91
CA SER A 57 -0.89 -12.75 -33.31
C SER A 57 -1.36 -13.76 -34.37
N ALA A 58 -0.68 -13.78 -35.52
CA ALA A 58 -0.93 -14.77 -36.57
C ALA A 58 -0.21 -16.10 -36.32
N PHE A 59 0.57 -16.21 -35.25
CA PHE A 59 1.38 -17.40 -34.93
C PHE A 59 1.11 -17.81 -33.47
N SER A 60 1.23 -19.10 -33.22
CA SER A 60 1.39 -19.59 -31.88
C SER A 60 2.70 -19.08 -31.30
N GLN A 61 2.72 -18.73 -30.03
CA GLN A 61 3.91 -18.17 -29.38
C GLN A 61 4.01 -18.59 -27.93
N PHE A 62 5.24 -18.72 -27.46
CA PHE A 62 5.61 -18.89 -26.06
C PHE A 62 6.54 -17.75 -25.65
N GLU A 63 6.31 -17.15 -24.49
CA GLU A 63 7.13 -16.08 -23.92
C GLU A 63 7.46 -16.35 -22.47
N PHE A 64 8.66 -15.98 -22.09
CA PHE A 64 9.13 -15.98 -20.71
C PHE A 64 9.88 -14.68 -20.45
N SER A 65 9.56 -14.01 -19.33
CA SER A 65 10.22 -12.79 -18.92
C SER A 65 10.84 -12.92 -17.52
N THR A 66 12.05 -12.42 -17.36
CA THR A 66 12.72 -12.25 -16.08
C THR A 66 13.23 -10.82 -15.96
N GLY A 67 13.48 -10.37 -14.73
CA GLY A 67 13.95 -9.01 -14.53
C GLY A 67 14.26 -8.68 -13.07
N TRP A 68 14.52 -7.40 -12.86
CA TRP A 68 14.78 -6.83 -11.53
C TRP A 68 13.85 -5.65 -11.30
N ASN A 69 13.32 -5.59 -10.08
CA ASN A 69 12.58 -4.43 -9.57
C ASN A 69 13.36 -3.86 -8.38
N THR A 70 13.75 -2.60 -8.47
CA THR A 70 14.44 -1.86 -7.42
C THR A 70 13.53 -0.77 -6.89
N ALA A 71 13.21 -0.83 -5.61
CA ALA A 71 12.56 0.26 -4.89
C ALA A 71 13.63 1.16 -4.29
N ASN A 72 13.50 2.47 -4.47
CA ASN A 72 14.38 3.47 -3.89
C ASN A 72 13.55 4.51 -3.14
N SER A 73 14.07 4.98 -2.01
CA SER A 73 13.51 6.10 -1.26
C SER A 73 14.58 7.07 -0.83
N ILE A 74 14.21 8.35 -0.76
CA ILE A 74 14.97 9.40 -0.07
C ILE A 74 14.02 9.96 0.97
N SER A 75 14.33 9.73 2.26
CA SER A 75 13.45 10.08 3.36
C SER A 75 14.06 11.23 4.17
N SER A 76 13.20 12.08 4.72
CA SER A 76 13.55 13.13 5.66
C SER A 76 12.66 13.07 6.89
N TYR A 77 13.20 13.44 8.03
CA TYR A 77 12.55 13.40 9.33
C TYR A 77 12.16 14.80 9.78
N SER A 78 10.98 14.96 10.35
CA SER A 78 10.55 16.13 11.11
C SER A 78 10.27 15.70 12.55
N PRO A 79 10.92 16.34 13.56
CA PRO A 79 10.53 16.13 14.94
C PRO A 79 9.08 16.62 15.18
N SER A 80 8.54 16.30 16.33
CA SER A 80 7.27 16.85 16.81
C SER A 80 7.32 18.37 16.90
N TYR A 81 6.18 19.01 16.77
CA TYR A 81 6.09 20.46 16.86
C TYR A 81 4.72 20.89 17.38
N ASP A 82 4.68 22.10 17.94
CA ASP A 82 3.46 22.76 18.38
C ASP A 82 2.74 23.39 17.17
N SER A 83 1.55 22.90 16.85
CA SER A 83 0.76 23.37 15.72
C SER A 83 0.29 24.82 15.83
N ALA A 84 0.32 25.42 17.05
CA ALA A 84 -0.02 26.84 17.23
C ALA A 84 1.06 27.78 16.69
N ASN A 85 2.33 27.37 16.70
CA ASN A 85 3.47 28.25 16.46
C ASN A 85 4.45 27.76 15.38
N GLN A 86 4.35 26.51 14.98
CA GLN A 86 5.33 25.85 14.12
C GLN A 86 4.66 25.00 13.05
N SER A 87 5.46 24.50 12.13
CA SER A 87 5.09 23.54 11.09
C SER A 87 6.17 22.48 10.96
N ALA A 88 5.87 21.39 10.26
CA ALA A 88 6.82 20.32 10.00
C ALA A 88 8.12 20.86 9.36
N ASN A 89 9.26 20.48 9.94
CA ASN A 89 10.59 20.86 9.46
C ASN A 89 11.37 19.60 9.09
N TYR A 90 11.18 19.14 7.85
CA TYR A 90 11.82 17.94 7.34
C TYR A 90 13.31 18.17 7.08
N SER A 91 14.15 17.38 7.72
CA SER A 91 15.62 17.42 7.61
C SER A 91 16.22 16.04 7.40
N GLY A 92 17.48 16.00 6.95
CA GLY A 92 18.19 14.78 6.60
C GLY A 92 17.83 14.28 5.19
N GLY A 93 18.57 13.30 4.73
CA GLY A 93 18.39 12.62 3.44
C GLY A 93 18.79 11.16 3.60
N PHE A 94 17.87 10.31 4.06
CA PHE A 94 18.14 8.89 4.29
C PHE A 94 17.82 8.12 3.00
N GLU A 95 18.87 7.70 2.29
CA GLU A 95 18.73 6.93 1.07
C GLU A 95 18.60 5.45 1.38
N ASN A 96 17.59 4.81 0.80
CA ASN A 96 17.37 3.38 0.88
C ASN A 96 17.11 2.81 -0.50
N GLY A 97 17.58 1.57 -0.72
CA GLY A 97 17.33 0.86 -1.97
C GLY A 97 17.24 -0.64 -1.74
N LYS A 98 16.29 -1.29 -2.42
CA LYS A 98 16.15 -2.75 -2.36
C LYS A 98 15.78 -3.32 -3.71
N THR A 99 16.69 -4.14 -4.25
CA THR A 99 16.50 -4.84 -5.51
C THR A 99 16.01 -6.26 -5.30
N ARG A 100 15.04 -6.68 -6.12
CA ARG A 100 14.50 -8.04 -6.13
C ARG A 100 14.44 -8.57 -7.55
N MET A 101 14.85 -9.84 -7.71
CA MET A 101 14.62 -10.57 -8.95
C MET A 101 13.13 -10.86 -9.12
N THR A 102 12.63 -10.78 -10.34
CA THR A 102 11.22 -10.92 -10.66
C THR A 102 11.01 -11.77 -11.91
N MET A 103 9.86 -12.42 -11.98
CA MET A 103 9.34 -13.08 -13.18
C MET A 103 8.03 -12.39 -13.58
N PRO A 104 8.10 -11.31 -14.40
CA PRO A 104 6.92 -10.51 -14.70
C PRO A 104 5.95 -11.14 -15.69
N ASN A 105 6.40 -12.11 -16.50
CA ASN A 105 5.54 -12.79 -17.46
C ASN A 105 6.03 -14.21 -17.74
N ILE A 106 5.09 -15.13 -17.94
CA ILE A 106 5.27 -16.42 -18.60
C ILE A 106 3.95 -16.83 -19.22
N GLY A 107 3.98 -17.38 -20.45
CA GLY A 107 2.75 -17.86 -21.06
C GLY A 107 2.90 -18.33 -22.49
N MET A 108 1.79 -18.78 -23.02
CA MET A 108 1.66 -19.22 -24.41
C MET A 108 0.35 -18.70 -25.01
N ASN A 109 0.37 -18.45 -26.30
CA ASN A 109 -0.78 -18.17 -27.12
C ASN A 109 -0.80 -19.16 -28.29
N LEU A 110 -1.88 -19.89 -28.46
CA LEU A 110 -2.09 -20.87 -29.52
C LEU A 110 -3.03 -20.24 -30.56
N CYS A 111 -2.59 -20.18 -31.80
CA CYS A 111 -3.35 -19.67 -32.92
C CYS A 111 -3.82 -20.81 -33.81
N PHE A 112 -5.11 -20.87 -34.10
CA PHE A 112 -5.76 -21.88 -34.93
C PHE A 112 -6.41 -21.19 -36.13
N GLU A 113 -5.84 -21.38 -37.33
CA GLU A 113 -6.41 -20.87 -38.58
C GLU A 113 -7.65 -21.66 -38.97
N THR A 114 -8.69 -20.96 -39.44
CA THR A 114 -9.91 -21.60 -39.94
C THR A 114 -9.84 -22.06 -41.39
N GLY A 115 -8.88 -21.55 -42.14
CA GLY A 115 -8.79 -21.73 -43.60
C GLY A 115 -9.78 -20.87 -44.38
N ASN A 116 -10.58 -20.04 -43.74
CA ASN A 116 -11.51 -19.14 -44.40
C ASN A 116 -10.77 -17.97 -45.06
N ARG A 117 -11.32 -17.44 -46.16
CA ARG A 117 -10.78 -16.23 -46.81
C ARG A 117 -11.45 -14.93 -46.36
N SER A 118 -12.55 -15.02 -45.63
CA SER A 118 -13.30 -13.89 -45.08
C SER A 118 -14.07 -14.34 -43.83
N GLY A 119 -14.48 -13.40 -43.00
CA GLY A 119 -15.11 -13.64 -41.71
C GLY A 119 -14.08 -14.05 -40.65
N ILE A 120 -14.34 -15.08 -39.88
CA ILE A 120 -13.42 -15.54 -38.83
C ILE A 120 -12.26 -16.28 -39.48
N LEU A 121 -11.07 -15.68 -39.41
CA LEU A 121 -9.84 -16.21 -40.02
C LEU A 121 -9.04 -17.08 -39.05
N SER A 122 -9.04 -16.73 -37.75
CA SER A 122 -8.36 -17.53 -36.71
C SER A 122 -9.03 -17.39 -35.35
N TRP A 123 -8.80 -18.41 -34.50
CA TRP A 123 -9.11 -18.44 -33.09
C TRP A 123 -7.82 -18.50 -32.29
N ASN A 124 -7.79 -17.80 -31.17
CA ASN A 124 -6.63 -17.81 -30.29
C ASN A 124 -7.05 -18.21 -28.88
N PHE A 125 -6.22 -19.07 -28.26
CA PHE A 125 -6.32 -19.42 -26.85
C PHE A 125 -5.00 -19.11 -26.18
N ALA A 126 -5.02 -18.32 -25.11
CA ALA A 126 -3.81 -18.04 -24.37
C ALA A 126 -3.93 -18.38 -22.88
N PHE A 127 -2.83 -18.87 -22.33
CA PHE A 127 -2.62 -19.04 -20.89
C PHE A 127 -1.40 -18.23 -20.50
N VAL A 128 -1.59 -17.21 -19.69
CA VAL A 128 -0.55 -16.24 -19.37
C VAL A 128 -0.58 -15.90 -17.90
N MET A 129 0.57 -15.87 -17.26
CA MET A 129 0.75 -15.20 -15.98
C MET A 129 1.44 -13.87 -16.24
N ASN A 130 0.78 -12.77 -15.90
CA ASN A 130 1.33 -11.42 -15.94
C ASN A 130 1.35 -10.81 -14.55
N ARG A 131 2.47 -10.20 -14.15
CA ARG A 131 2.53 -9.42 -12.93
C ARG A 131 1.75 -8.12 -13.11
N SER A 132 0.79 -7.89 -12.20
CA SER A 132 -0.05 -6.70 -12.19
C SER A 132 0.30 -5.70 -11.09
N GLN A 133 1.10 -6.10 -10.07
CA GLN A 133 1.61 -5.18 -9.04
C GLN A 133 2.89 -5.71 -8.39
N SER A 134 3.76 -4.79 -7.97
CA SER A 134 4.90 -5.05 -7.09
C SER A 134 4.73 -4.27 -5.78
N TYR A 135 4.82 -4.98 -4.67
CA TYR A 135 4.74 -4.40 -3.33
C TYR A 135 6.12 -4.07 -2.73
N ASN A 136 7.15 -4.08 -3.56
CA ASN A 136 8.51 -3.82 -3.10
C ASN A 136 8.66 -2.33 -2.75
N GLN A 137 8.79 -2.03 -1.46
CA GLN A 137 9.07 -0.70 -0.92
C GLN A 137 10.03 -0.82 0.26
N ILE A 138 10.84 0.22 0.47
CA ILE A 138 11.68 0.39 1.65
C ILE A 138 11.86 1.87 1.91
N PHE A 139 11.73 2.27 3.15
CA PHE A 139 12.22 3.57 3.61
C PHE A 139 12.59 3.51 5.09
N SER A 140 13.49 4.40 5.51
CA SER A 140 13.85 4.62 6.90
C SER A 140 14.23 6.07 7.13
N ALA A 141 14.08 6.52 8.36
CA ALA A 141 14.53 7.83 8.80
C ALA A 141 14.91 7.80 10.27
N SER A 142 15.69 8.79 10.69
CA SER A 142 16.13 8.95 12.07
C SER A 142 16.16 10.42 12.42
N GLY A 143 15.85 10.76 13.68
CA GLY A 143 15.96 12.10 14.19
C GLY A 143 16.00 12.16 15.70
N LEU A 144 16.11 13.38 16.23
CA LEU A 144 16.00 13.65 17.65
C LEU A 144 14.61 14.17 17.96
N GLU A 145 14.10 13.81 19.13
CA GLU A 145 12.77 14.13 19.60
C GLU A 145 12.82 14.50 21.09
N ASN A 146 12.11 15.56 21.50
CA ASN A 146 12.11 16.03 22.86
C ASN A 146 10.73 16.50 23.39
N HIS A 147 9.65 16.30 22.63
CA HIS A 147 8.30 16.68 23.06
C HIS A 147 7.36 15.49 23.21
N THR A 148 7.55 14.44 22.41
CA THR A 148 6.66 13.28 22.36
C THR A 148 7.44 11.98 22.27
N SER A 149 6.82 10.87 22.72
CA SER A 149 7.39 9.53 22.67
C SER A 149 6.32 8.52 22.26
N MET A 150 6.72 7.43 21.64
CA MET A 150 5.83 6.28 21.41
C MET A 150 5.30 5.74 22.75
N THR A 151 6.10 5.79 23.81
CA THR A 151 5.66 5.30 25.14
C THR A 151 4.45 6.08 25.66
N GLY A 152 4.42 7.41 25.49
CA GLY A 152 3.28 8.25 25.85
C GLY A 152 2.05 8.01 24.96
N ALA A 153 2.25 7.82 23.66
CA ALA A 153 1.17 7.45 22.75
C ALA A 153 0.54 6.11 23.14
N LEU A 154 1.34 5.09 23.46
CA LEU A 154 0.86 3.77 23.91
C LEU A 154 0.12 3.87 25.27
N ALA A 155 0.58 4.74 26.16
CA ALA A 155 -0.08 5.03 27.44
C ALA A 155 -1.47 5.64 27.24
N THR A 156 -1.62 6.52 26.26
CA THR A 156 -2.91 7.12 25.89
C THR A 156 -3.91 6.07 25.40
N PHE A 157 -3.48 5.11 24.59
CA PHE A 157 -4.32 3.98 24.17
C PHE A 157 -4.65 3.00 25.30
N ALA A 158 -3.88 2.99 26.37
CA ALA A 158 -4.17 2.20 27.58
C ALA A 158 -5.15 2.90 28.52
N ALA A 159 -5.59 4.13 28.22
CA ALA A 159 -6.48 4.89 29.09
C ALA A 159 -7.76 4.10 29.40
N GLY A 160 -8.07 3.98 30.69
CA GLY A 160 -9.23 3.21 31.16
C GLY A 160 -9.05 1.70 31.26
N MET A 161 -7.91 1.14 30.86
CA MET A 161 -7.63 -0.28 30.97
C MET A 161 -7.47 -0.69 32.45
N PRO A 162 -8.33 -1.58 32.98
CA PRO A 162 -8.28 -1.94 34.39
C PRO A 162 -7.19 -2.99 34.66
N GLY A 163 -6.63 -2.98 35.87
CA GLY A 163 -5.64 -3.97 36.29
C GLY A 163 -6.15 -5.41 36.25
N THR A 164 -7.46 -5.64 36.27
CA THR A 164 -8.06 -6.97 36.08
C THR A 164 -7.82 -7.55 34.69
N ILE A 165 -7.87 -6.72 33.67
CA ILE A 165 -7.61 -7.14 32.28
C ILE A 165 -6.12 -7.47 32.10
N ILE A 166 -5.24 -6.56 32.52
CA ILE A 166 -3.79 -6.72 32.34
C ILE A 166 -3.26 -8.01 33.00
N THR A 167 -3.82 -8.38 34.16
CA THR A 167 -3.41 -9.59 34.90
C THR A 167 -4.17 -10.85 34.46
N ASP A 168 -5.06 -10.75 33.47
CA ASP A 168 -5.78 -11.91 32.94
C ASP A 168 -4.90 -12.70 31.94
N ASN A 169 -5.01 -14.03 31.98
CA ASN A 169 -4.31 -14.89 31.01
C ASN A 169 -4.83 -14.69 29.58
N ASN A 170 -6.09 -14.29 29.44
CA ASN A 170 -6.75 -14.05 28.16
C ASN A 170 -6.84 -12.56 27.82
N ARG A 171 -5.90 -11.74 28.31
CA ARG A 171 -5.94 -10.27 28.16
C ARG A 171 -6.02 -9.78 26.71
N PHE A 172 -5.53 -10.57 25.78
CA PHE A 172 -5.61 -10.28 24.34
C PHE A 172 -6.98 -10.57 23.72
N ASP A 173 -7.90 -11.22 24.43
CA ASP A 173 -9.30 -11.40 24.01
C ASP A 173 -10.19 -10.20 24.43
N SER A 174 -9.59 -9.19 25.09
CA SER A 174 -10.29 -7.96 25.50
C SER A 174 -10.38 -6.94 24.35
N ASP A 175 -11.23 -5.93 24.53
CA ASP A 175 -11.39 -4.80 23.59
C ASP A 175 -10.23 -3.79 23.64
N TYR A 176 -9.20 -4.02 24.47
CA TYR A 176 -8.05 -3.13 24.58
C TYR A 176 -7.00 -3.43 23.52
N ALA A 177 -6.29 -2.37 23.11
CA ALA A 177 -5.25 -2.45 22.10
C ALA A 177 -4.10 -3.38 22.51
N TRP A 178 -3.78 -4.36 21.70
CA TRP A 178 -2.68 -5.31 21.95
C TRP A 178 -1.33 -4.62 22.13
N ASN A 179 -1.12 -3.50 21.41
CA ASN A 179 0.08 -2.67 21.56
C ASN A 179 0.23 -2.15 23.00
N SER A 180 -0.86 -1.68 23.62
CA SER A 180 -0.84 -1.18 24.99
C SER A 180 -0.64 -2.30 26.01
N ILE A 181 -1.20 -3.49 25.75
CA ILE A 181 -0.99 -4.67 26.60
C ILE A 181 0.50 -5.08 26.56
N CYS A 182 1.08 -5.19 25.35
CA CYS A 182 2.50 -5.50 25.19
C CYS A 182 3.40 -4.43 25.80
N ALA A 183 3.06 -3.15 25.63
CA ALA A 183 3.81 -2.03 26.20
C ALA A 183 3.82 -2.06 27.74
N TYR A 184 2.71 -2.46 28.34
CA TYR A 184 2.63 -2.65 29.79
C TYR A 184 3.48 -3.84 30.24
N ASP A 185 3.41 -4.97 29.54
CA ASP A 185 4.18 -6.18 29.87
C ASP A 185 5.70 -5.95 29.87
N VAL A 186 6.19 -5.04 29.03
CA VAL A 186 7.61 -4.69 28.96
C VAL A 186 7.99 -3.46 29.79
N GLY A 187 7.04 -2.84 30.50
CA GLY A 187 7.30 -1.67 31.34
C GLY A 187 7.49 -0.36 30.56
N LEU A 188 7.07 -0.29 29.29
CA LEU A 188 7.08 0.97 28.51
C LEU A 188 5.98 1.93 28.94
N ILE A 189 4.90 1.42 29.51
CA ILE A 189 3.85 2.24 30.11
C ILE A 189 3.65 1.82 31.56
N ASN A 190 3.42 2.79 32.42
CA ASN A 190 3.29 2.62 33.86
C ASN A 190 1.95 3.18 34.33
N PHE A 191 1.34 2.53 35.30
CA PHE A 191 0.10 3.01 35.90
C PHE A 191 0.38 4.04 36.99
N ASN A 192 -0.21 5.23 36.85
CA ASN A 192 -0.21 6.24 37.89
C ASN A 192 -1.47 6.07 38.77
N LYS A 193 -1.26 5.65 40.03
CA LYS A 193 -2.35 5.37 40.96
C LYS A 193 -3.14 6.60 41.37
N ASP A 194 -2.49 7.78 41.38
CA ASP A 194 -3.13 9.03 41.80
C ASP A 194 -3.92 9.68 40.67
N ALA A 195 -3.42 9.57 39.44
CA ALA A 195 -4.10 10.04 38.24
C ALA A 195 -5.11 9.02 37.69
N LEU A 196 -5.08 7.77 38.16
CA LEU A 196 -5.85 6.63 37.62
C LEU A 196 -5.69 6.48 36.12
N SER A 197 -4.49 6.72 35.61
CA SER A 197 -4.15 6.69 34.18
C SER A 197 -2.76 6.10 33.96
N TYR A 198 -2.44 5.81 32.68
CA TYR A 198 -1.12 5.35 32.27
C TYR A 198 -0.26 6.53 31.80
N TYR A 199 1.06 6.38 31.91
CA TYR A 199 2.07 7.30 31.36
C TYR A 199 3.24 6.52 30.80
N GLY A 200 3.94 7.12 29.83
CA GLY A 200 5.08 6.50 29.16
C GLY A 200 6.36 6.54 30.00
N SER A 201 7.24 5.53 29.86
CA SER A 201 8.52 5.48 30.58
C SER A 201 9.52 6.58 30.16
N ALA A 202 9.27 7.26 29.04
CA ALA A 202 10.01 8.44 28.62
C ALA A 202 9.43 9.77 29.13
N GLU A 203 8.35 9.72 29.93
CA GLU A 203 7.58 10.89 30.37
C GLU A 203 7.52 11.00 31.89
N THR A 204 7.28 12.21 32.34
CA THR A 204 6.91 12.49 33.74
C THR A 204 5.45 12.93 33.82
N VAL A 205 4.86 12.72 35.02
CA VAL A 205 3.51 13.16 35.33
C VAL A 205 3.60 14.23 36.41
N THR A 206 3.19 15.45 36.07
CA THR A 206 3.18 16.56 36.99
C THR A 206 1.73 16.88 37.40
N LYS A 207 1.48 16.98 38.71
CA LYS A 207 0.18 17.36 39.27
C LYS A 207 0.14 18.85 39.57
N THR A 208 -0.81 19.56 38.96
CA THR A 208 -1.05 20.99 39.25
C THR A 208 -2.51 21.17 39.70
N GLY A 209 -2.73 21.27 41.01
CA GLY A 209 -4.09 21.31 41.57
C GLY A 209 -4.82 19.98 41.42
N THR A 210 -5.88 19.94 40.60
CA THR A 210 -6.63 18.73 40.24
C THR A 210 -6.16 18.11 38.92
N ASP A 211 -5.35 18.84 38.14
CA ASP A 211 -4.99 18.47 36.80
C ASP A 211 -3.63 17.77 36.75
N TYR A 212 -3.47 16.90 35.78
CA TYR A 212 -2.23 16.17 35.48
C TYR A 212 -1.72 16.56 34.08
N SER A 213 -0.45 16.92 34.00
CA SER A 213 0.26 17.14 32.73
C SER A 213 1.33 16.09 32.50
N TYR A 214 1.55 15.75 31.25
CA TYR A 214 2.56 14.79 30.78
C TYR A 214 3.61 15.55 29.99
N GLU A 215 4.86 15.35 30.32
CA GLU A 215 5.98 16.04 29.66
C GLU A 215 7.13 15.05 29.44
N MET A 216 7.85 15.22 28.33
CA MET A 216 9.06 14.46 28.05
C MET A 216 10.16 14.80 29.06
N LEU A 217 10.88 13.76 29.48
CA LEU A 217 11.97 13.90 30.46
C LEU A 217 13.28 14.43 29.85
N GLY A 218 13.53 14.13 28.56
CA GLY A 218 14.78 14.49 27.90
C GLY A 218 14.71 14.31 26.38
N VAL A 219 15.85 14.08 25.74
CA VAL A 219 15.96 13.90 24.30
C VAL A 219 16.07 12.42 23.94
N LEU A 220 15.20 11.96 23.05
CA LEU A 220 15.26 10.63 22.45
C LEU A 220 15.84 10.70 21.04
N LYS A 221 16.63 9.72 20.67
CA LYS A 221 16.93 9.42 19.26
C LYS A 221 15.91 8.40 18.78
N GLN A 222 15.16 8.78 17.76
CA GLN A 222 14.15 7.93 17.13
C GLN A 222 14.65 7.41 15.79
N ASN A 223 14.48 6.12 15.53
CA ASN A 223 14.75 5.47 14.26
C ASN A 223 13.51 4.71 13.84
N MET A 224 13.09 4.89 12.59
CA MET A 224 11.91 4.22 12.07
C MET A 224 12.16 3.71 10.66
N GLY A 225 11.49 2.64 10.29
CA GLY A 225 11.59 2.10 8.95
C GLY A 225 10.46 1.16 8.60
N ILE A 226 10.11 1.17 7.32
CA ILE A 226 9.11 0.32 6.72
C ILE A 226 9.74 -0.45 5.58
N THR A 227 9.40 -1.74 5.52
CA THR A 227 9.74 -2.60 4.40
C THR A 227 8.50 -3.37 3.98
N SER A 228 8.12 -3.26 2.72
CA SER A 228 7.12 -4.13 2.14
C SER A 228 7.69 -4.98 1.00
N ARG A 229 7.05 -6.11 0.74
CA ARG A 229 7.46 -7.05 -0.32
C ARG A 229 6.30 -7.93 -0.76
N GLY A 230 6.44 -8.45 -1.96
CA GLY A 230 5.45 -9.32 -2.57
C GLY A 230 5.05 -8.84 -3.95
N SER A 231 4.08 -9.50 -4.52
CA SER A 231 3.56 -9.16 -5.85
C SER A 231 2.15 -9.71 -6.05
N LYS A 232 1.43 -9.07 -6.96
CA LYS A 232 0.18 -9.57 -7.51
C LYS A 232 0.43 -10.04 -8.94
N ASN A 233 -0.02 -11.26 -9.26
CA ASN A 233 0.12 -11.87 -10.57
C ASN A 233 -1.26 -12.31 -11.05
N ASP A 234 -1.64 -11.92 -12.25
CA ASP A 234 -2.88 -12.32 -12.90
C ASP A 234 -2.61 -13.58 -13.74
N VAL A 235 -3.21 -14.70 -13.37
CA VAL A 235 -3.27 -15.89 -14.22
C VAL A 235 -4.46 -15.72 -15.15
N VAL A 236 -4.18 -15.58 -16.44
CA VAL A 236 -5.13 -15.20 -17.47
C VAL A 236 -5.43 -16.37 -18.38
N MET A 237 -6.69 -16.71 -18.53
CA MET A 237 -7.22 -17.57 -19.59
C MET A 237 -7.90 -16.66 -20.61
N ASN A 238 -7.33 -16.61 -21.81
CA ASN A 238 -7.80 -15.74 -22.90
C ASN A 238 -8.37 -16.57 -24.04
N TYR A 239 -9.47 -16.08 -24.58
CA TYR A 239 -10.01 -16.52 -25.86
C TYR A 239 -10.19 -15.33 -26.77
N GLY A 240 -9.71 -15.43 -28.01
CA GLY A 240 -9.82 -14.36 -28.99
C GLY A 240 -10.15 -14.85 -30.38
N MET A 241 -10.64 -13.94 -31.22
CA MET A 241 -10.92 -14.21 -32.63
C MET A 241 -10.47 -13.05 -33.53
N ASN A 242 -9.99 -13.40 -34.69
CA ASN A 242 -9.61 -12.47 -35.75
C ASN A 242 -10.65 -12.54 -36.89
N ILE A 243 -11.25 -11.40 -37.20
CA ILE A 243 -12.26 -11.25 -38.25
C ILE A 243 -11.68 -10.34 -39.35
N ASP A 244 -11.46 -10.91 -40.52
CA ASP A 244 -10.97 -10.25 -41.75
C ASP A 244 -9.65 -9.44 -41.56
N ASN A 245 -8.84 -9.74 -40.54
CA ASN A 245 -7.65 -8.95 -40.16
C ASN A 245 -7.97 -7.46 -39.90
N ARG A 246 -9.23 -7.14 -39.60
CA ARG A 246 -9.74 -5.79 -39.35
C ARG A 246 -10.38 -5.63 -37.98
N LEU A 247 -11.01 -6.67 -37.46
CA LEU A 247 -11.63 -6.69 -36.14
C LEU A 247 -11.09 -7.88 -35.35
N PHE A 248 -10.52 -7.58 -34.20
CA PHE A 248 -10.04 -8.55 -33.23
C PHE A 248 -10.88 -8.42 -31.97
N LEU A 249 -11.42 -9.52 -31.50
CA LEU A 249 -12.22 -9.60 -30.27
C LEU A 249 -11.52 -10.50 -29.26
N GLY A 250 -11.72 -10.24 -27.99
CA GLY A 250 -11.16 -11.09 -26.93
C GLY A 250 -11.93 -11.02 -25.63
N VAL A 251 -11.84 -12.11 -24.89
CA VAL A 251 -12.35 -12.22 -23.52
C VAL A 251 -11.28 -12.87 -22.63
N ASN A 252 -11.19 -12.44 -21.39
CA ASN A 252 -10.36 -13.05 -20.36
C ASN A 252 -11.22 -13.50 -19.19
N ILE A 253 -10.82 -14.62 -18.59
CA ILE A 253 -11.06 -14.92 -17.19
C ILE A 253 -9.72 -14.79 -16.49
N ASN A 254 -9.65 -13.92 -15.49
CA ASN A 254 -8.44 -13.64 -14.73
C ASN A 254 -8.58 -14.19 -13.31
N LEU A 255 -7.55 -14.88 -12.85
CA LEU A 255 -7.41 -15.38 -11.49
C LEU A 255 -6.19 -14.68 -10.85
N PRO A 256 -6.34 -13.47 -10.30
CA PRO A 256 -5.28 -12.79 -9.62
C PRO A 256 -4.95 -13.50 -8.30
N VAL A 257 -3.65 -13.68 -8.05
CA VAL A 257 -3.08 -14.16 -6.80
C VAL A 257 -2.01 -13.20 -6.33
N ALA A 258 -2.01 -12.87 -5.04
CA ALA A 258 -1.02 -11.99 -4.46
C ALA A 258 -0.58 -12.48 -3.08
N GLY A 259 0.69 -12.25 -2.77
CA GLY A 259 1.22 -12.32 -1.42
C GLY A 259 1.81 -10.96 -1.08
N TYR A 260 1.44 -10.43 0.07
CA TYR A 260 1.91 -9.16 0.60
C TYR A 260 2.50 -9.36 2.00
N LYS A 261 3.71 -8.84 2.21
CA LYS A 261 4.36 -8.85 3.51
C LYS A 261 4.81 -7.43 3.83
N TYR A 262 4.42 -6.96 5.01
CA TYR A 262 4.76 -5.64 5.53
C TYR A 262 5.44 -5.80 6.88
N SER A 263 6.48 -5.02 7.12
CA SER A 263 7.15 -4.94 8.40
C SER A 263 7.53 -3.50 8.67
N GLU A 264 7.15 -3.06 9.85
CA GLU A 264 7.49 -1.77 10.40
C GLU A 264 8.33 -1.98 11.65
N TYR A 265 9.34 -1.16 11.84
CA TYR A 265 10.06 -1.08 13.09
C TYR A 265 10.16 0.37 13.53
N TYR A 266 10.11 0.56 14.82
CA TYR A 266 10.33 1.82 15.46
C TYR A 266 11.19 1.61 16.71
N ASN A 267 12.23 2.44 16.87
CA ASN A 267 13.16 2.35 17.98
C ASN A 267 13.36 3.74 18.58
N GLU A 268 13.25 3.83 19.88
CA GLU A 268 13.64 4.99 20.67
C GLU A 268 14.84 4.65 21.52
N SER A 269 15.78 5.59 21.67
CA SER A 269 16.91 5.46 22.58
C SER A 269 17.19 6.80 23.28
N ALA A 270 17.36 6.77 24.59
CA ALA A 270 17.73 7.92 25.39
C ALA A 270 19.09 8.47 24.92
N GLN A 271 19.19 9.76 24.67
CA GLN A 271 20.46 10.40 24.35
C GLN A 271 21.35 10.49 25.59
N ASP A 272 20.76 10.82 26.74
CA ASP A 272 21.37 10.66 28.08
C ASP A 272 20.41 9.87 28.96
N PRO A 273 20.76 8.64 29.36
CA PRO A 273 19.90 7.85 30.25
C PRO A 273 19.60 8.50 31.61
N ALA A 274 20.46 9.39 32.07
CA ALA A 274 20.26 10.08 33.37
C ALA A 274 19.04 11.03 33.34
N ASP A 275 18.64 11.48 32.14
CA ASP A 275 17.47 12.33 31.97
C ASP A 275 16.16 11.56 32.09
N PHE A 276 16.16 10.22 32.04
CA PHE A 276 14.97 9.38 31.99
C PHE A 276 14.80 8.46 33.22
N PRO A 277 14.75 9.02 34.48
CA PRO A 277 14.48 8.21 35.66
C PRO A 277 13.06 7.67 35.61
N VAL A 278 12.90 6.38 35.82
CA VAL A 278 11.61 5.70 35.85
C VAL A 278 11.52 4.72 37.00
N THR A 279 10.33 4.58 37.55
CA THR A 279 10.01 3.53 38.51
C THR A 279 8.77 2.82 38.00
N SER A 280 8.95 1.59 37.54
CA SER A 280 7.85 0.79 37.01
C SER A 280 6.76 0.58 38.06
N GLY A 281 5.50 0.59 37.63
CA GLY A 281 4.37 0.30 38.49
C GLY A 281 3.46 -0.71 37.80
N TYR A 282 3.23 -1.86 38.40
CA TYR A 282 2.46 -2.92 37.79
C TYR A 282 1.51 -3.61 38.78
N TYR A 283 0.45 -4.21 38.25
CA TYR A 283 -0.48 -5.01 39.01
C TYR A 283 -0.05 -6.48 39.02
N THR A 284 -0.18 -7.12 40.19
CA THR A 284 -0.04 -8.56 40.33
C THR A 284 -1.35 -9.14 40.86
N LYS A 285 -1.61 -10.40 40.57
CA LYS A 285 -2.76 -11.15 41.07
C LYS A 285 -2.26 -12.28 41.97
N ASP A 286 -2.77 -12.32 43.21
CA ASP A 286 -2.47 -13.40 44.13
C ASP A 286 -3.22 -14.70 43.76
N ASN A 287 -2.90 -15.80 44.42
CA ASN A 287 -3.54 -17.11 44.18
C ASN A 287 -5.05 -17.12 44.50
N THR A 288 -5.57 -16.09 45.16
CA THR A 288 -6.98 -15.92 45.49
C THR A 288 -7.70 -14.97 44.53
N GLY A 289 -6.98 -14.40 43.56
CA GLY A 289 -7.51 -13.48 42.56
C GLY A 289 -7.50 -12.00 42.97
N ASN A 290 -6.92 -11.66 44.11
CA ASN A 290 -6.84 -10.26 44.56
C ASN A 290 -5.73 -9.54 43.82
N LEU A 291 -6.03 -8.32 43.33
CA LEU A 291 -5.05 -7.43 42.70
C LEU A 291 -4.24 -6.68 43.76
N SER A 292 -2.93 -6.65 43.53
CA SER A 292 -1.99 -5.84 44.29
C SER A 292 -1.18 -4.97 43.34
N TYR A 293 -1.04 -3.70 43.64
CA TYR A 293 -0.11 -2.83 42.92
C TYR A 293 1.28 -2.97 43.51
N VAL A 294 2.25 -3.25 42.68
CA VAL A 294 3.67 -3.37 43.04
C VAL A 294 4.43 -2.25 42.36
N GLN A 295 5.25 -1.56 43.15
CA GLN A 295 6.19 -0.58 42.64
C GLN A 295 7.54 -1.27 42.42
N GLY A 296 8.06 -1.19 41.24
CA GLY A 296 9.36 -1.71 40.87
C GLY A 296 10.52 -0.90 41.44
N LYS A 297 11.74 -1.26 41.12
CA LYS A 297 12.93 -0.52 41.52
C LYS A 297 13.11 0.72 40.64
N PRO A 298 13.62 1.83 41.22
CA PRO A 298 14.05 2.97 40.43
C PRO A 298 15.16 2.56 39.44
N THR A 299 15.02 2.92 38.20
CA THR A 299 15.99 2.69 37.13
C THR A 299 15.95 3.85 36.12
N ASN A 300 16.74 3.81 35.07
CA ASN A 300 16.64 4.76 33.96
C ASN A 300 16.22 4.03 32.69
N TYR A 301 15.30 4.63 31.93
CA TYR A 301 14.91 4.14 30.63
C TYR A 301 16.04 4.39 29.63
N LEU A 302 16.48 3.34 28.92
CA LEU A 302 17.53 3.41 27.91
C LEU A 302 16.95 3.46 26.50
N GLY A 303 15.86 2.75 26.26
CA GLY A 303 15.24 2.68 24.95
C GLY A 303 14.21 1.57 24.81
N SER A 304 13.61 1.55 23.64
CA SER A 304 12.63 0.55 23.25
C SER A 304 12.67 0.25 21.77
N THR A 305 12.16 -0.92 21.44
CA THR A 305 11.91 -1.32 20.05
C THR A 305 10.48 -1.83 19.93
N TYR A 306 9.79 -1.30 18.95
CA TYR A 306 8.48 -1.75 18.48
C TYR A 306 8.63 -2.34 17.09
N LYS A 307 8.03 -3.47 16.84
CA LYS A 307 7.98 -4.10 15.53
C LYS A 307 6.57 -4.61 15.25
N TYR A 308 6.02 -4.20 14.12
CA TYR A 308 4.77 -4.72 13.58
C TYR A 308 5.06 -5.57 12.35
N SER A 309 4.48 -6.75 12.29
CA SER A 309 4.61 -7.69 11.17
C SER A 309 3.25 -8.07 10.65
N TYR A 310 3.07 -7.98 9.34
CA TYR A 310 1.81 -8.25 8.66
C TYR A 310 2.06 -9.07 7.39
N VAL A 311 1.23 -10.06 7.16
CA VAL A 311 1.22 -10.91 5.96
C VAL A 311 -0.20 -11.01 5.45
N ALA A 312 -0.41 -10.86 4.14
CA ALA A 312 -1.70 -11.12 3.50
C ALA A 312 -1.52 -12.00 2.27
N ASP A 313 -2.33 -13.04 2.19
CA ASP A 313 -2.50 -13.90 1.03
C ASP A 313 -3.86 -13.60 0.39
N ILE A 314 -3.82 -13.31 -0.91
CA ILE A 314 -4.96 -12.76 -1.64
C ILE A 314 -5.18 -13.59 -2.89
N SER A 315 -6.41 -14.01 -3.12
CA SER A 315 -6.85 -14.66 -4.35
C SER A 315 -8.16 -14.07 -4.85
N GLY A 316 -8.39 -14.10 -6.15
CA GLY A 316 -9.62 -13.51 -6.67
C GLY A 316 -9.97 -13.95 -8.08
N ILE A 317 -11.08 -13.41 -8.59
CA ILE A 317 -11.57 -13.65 -9.93
C ILE A 317 -12.17 -12.39 -10.53
N ASN A 318 -11.91 -12.17 -11.82
CA ASN A 318 -12.58 -11.16 -12.62
C ASN A 318 -12.67 -11.58 -14.09
N ALA A 319 -13.48 -10.87 -14.85
CA ALA A 319 -13.60 -11.03 -16.29
C ALA A 319 -13.20 -9.74 -17.01
N GLN A 320 -12.73 -9.89 -18.25
CA GLN A 320 -12.38 -8.74 -19.08
C GLN A 320 -12.81 -9.03 -20.54
N ILE A 321 -13.31 -8.00 -21.22
CA ILE A 321 -13.64 -8.04 -22.65
C ILE A 321 -12.91 -6.92 -23.37
N GLY A 322 -12.62 -7.11 -24.63
CA GLY A 322 -12.01 -6.05 -25.43
C GLY A 322 -12.05 -6.30 -26.93
N PHE A 323 -11.78 -5.23 -27.65
CA PHE A 323 -11.66 -5.28 -29.11
C PHE A 323 -10.49 -4.42 -29.61
N ILE A 324 -10.00 -4.75 -30.81
CA ILE A 324 -9.10 -3.92 -31.63
C ILE A 324 -9.70 -3.87 -33.02
N TRP A 325 -9.90 -2.66 -33.53
CA TRP A 325 -10.47 -2.41 -34.85
C TRP A 325 -9.53 -1.60 -35.73
N LEU A 326 -9.36 -2.03 -36.98
CA LEU A 326 -8.56 -1.37 -38.00
C LEU A 326 -9.49 -0.77 -39.07
N PRO A 327 -9.99 0.48 -38.89
CA PRO A 327 -10.88 1.13 -39.84
C PRO A 327 -10.20 1.36 -41.18
N THR A 328 -8.90 1.65 -41.18
CA THR A 328 -8.06 1.85 -42.35
C THR A 328 -6.69 1.21 -42.15
N ASP A 329 -5.93 1.07 -43.23
CA ASP A 329 -4.56 0.61 -43.13
C ASP A 329 -3.71 1.65 -42.36
N GLY A 330 -3.19 1.24 -41.21
CA GLY A 330 -2.35 2.06 -40.36
C GLY A 330 -3.06 2.63 -39.11
N VAL A 331 -4.37 2.85 -39.10
CA VAL A 331 -5.10 3.30 -37.89
C VAL A 331 -5.66 2.11 -37.16
N ARG A 332 -5.47 2.10 -35.83
CA ARG A 332 -5.98 1.08 -34.92
C ARG A 332 -6.70 1.72 -33.74
N ILE A 333 -7.88 1.24 -33.41
CA ILE A 333 -8.68 1.68 -32.27
C ILE A 333 -8.88 0.48 -31.38
N GLY A 334 -8.61 0.61 -30.10
CA GLY A 334 -8.81 -0.45 -29.11
C GLY A 334 -9.62 0.04 -27.93
N ALA A 335 -10.42 -0.85 -27.36
CA ALA A 335 -11.02 -0.64 -26.07
C ALA A 335 -11.12 -1.96 -25.30
N ALA A 336 -11.05 -1.86 -23.97
CA ALA A 336 -11.21 -2.98 -23.07
C ALA A 336 -11.90 -2.55 -21.78
N PHE A 337 -12.66 -3.46 -21.20
CA PHE A 337 -13.32 -3.29 -19.92
C PHE A 337 -13.05 -4.49 -19.03
N LYS A 338 -12.54 -4.23 -17.81
CA LYS A 338 -12.28 -5.20 -16.76
C LYS A 338 -13.31 -5.00 -15.65
N THR A 339 -14.02 -6.07 -15.28
CA THR A 339 -14.97 -6.03 -14.16
C THR A 339 -14.22 -5.82 -12.84
N PRO A 340 -14.91 -5.37 -11.78
CA PRO A 340 -14.36 -5.49 -10.44
C PRO A 340 -13.88 -6.91 -10.15
N THR A 341 -12.78 -7.03 -9.44
CA THR A 341 -12.28 -8.32 -8.95
C THR A 341 -12.91 -8.61 -7.59
N ALA A 342 -13.49 -9.80 -7.47
CA ALA A 342 -13.86 -10.34 -6.18
C ALA A 342 -12.64 -11.05 -5.59
N TYR A 343 -12.10 -10.52 -4.51
CA TYR A 343 -10.97 -11.09 -3.77
C TYR A 343 -11.43 -11.71 -2.47
N THR A 344 -10.80 -12.80 -2.07
CA THR A 344 -10.72 -13.29 -0.69
C THR A 344 -9.33 -12.97 -0.18
N VAL A 345 -9.25 -12.36 0.99
CA VAL A 345 -8.02 -11.96 1.67
C VAL A 345 -7.94 -12.73 2.98
N SER A 346 -6.82 -13.38 3.23
CA SER A 346 -6.45 -13.96 4.51
C SER A 346 -5.21 -13.25 5.02
N GLU A 347 -5.27 -12.73 6.23
CA GLU A 347 -4.18 -11.95 6.82
C GLU A 347 -3.81 -12.42 8.20
N GLU A 348 -2.53 -12.24 8.52
CA GLU A 348 -1.94 -12.53 9.80
C GLU A 348 -1.10 -11.33 10.24
N TRP A 349 -1.19 -10.95 11.52
CA TRP A 349 -0.34 -9.92 12.07
C TRP A 349 -0.01 -10.14 13.54
N TYR A 350 1.10 -9.59 13.98
CA TYR A 350 1.52 -9.58 15.36
C TYR A 350 2.45 -8.40 15.67
N VAL A 351 2.60 -8.11 16.95
CA VAL A 351 3.46 -7.06 17.49
C VAL A 351 4.52 -7.67 18.40
N ASP A 352 5.77 -7.25 18.21
CA ASP A 352 6.87 -7.49 19.15
C ASP A 352 7.31 -6.18 19.78
N MET A 353 7.54 -6.20 21.09
CA MET A 353 8.08 -5.06 21.84
C MET A 353 9.24 -5.50 22.74
N ASN A 354 10.19 -4.58 22.89
CA ASN A 354 11.31 -4.70 23.80
C ASN A 354 11.49 -3.38 24.53
N ALA A 355 11.79 -3.45 25.80
CA ALA A 355 12.21 -2.31 26.61
C ALA A 355 13.57 -2.59 27.27
N GLU A 356 14.41 -1.58 27.30
CA GLU A 356 15.74 -1.62 27.90
C GLU A 356 15.86 -0.55 28.99
N PHE A 357 16.31 -0.98 30.16
CA PHE A 357 16.53 -0.14 31.33
C PHE A 357 17.96 -0.27 31.84
N GLN A 358 18.44 0.71 32.60
CA GLN A 358 19.80 0.70 33.15
C GLN A 358 20.00 -0.48 34.12
N ASP A 359 19.01 -0.82 34.93
CA ASP A 359 18.96 -2.11 35.63
C ASP A 359 18.49 -3.20 34.66
N ALA A 360 19.40 -4.02 34.16
CA ALA A 360 19.11 -5.06 33.19
C ALA A 360 18.13 -6.14 33.71
N SER A 361 17.84 -6.19 35.03
CA SER A 361 16.81 -7.06 35.58
C SER A 361 15.38 -6.59 35.26
N GLU A 362 15.22 -5.33 34.82
CA GLU A 362 13.97 -4.72 34.38
C GLU A 362 13.78 -4.77 32.85
N ASN A 363 14.73 -5.36 32.08
CA ASN A 363 14.58 -5.54 30.65
C ASN A 363 13.60 -6.66 30.34
N HIS A 364 12.60 -6.35 29.50
CA HIS A 364 11.56 -7.29 29.13
C HIS A 364 11.28 -7.30 27.64
N ASN A 365 10.80 -8.43 27.15
CA ASN A 365 10.31 -8.64 25.80
C ASN A 365 8.86 -9.13 25.88
N ALA A 366 8.00 -8.64 25.03
CA ALA A 366 6.65 -9.13 24.86
C ALA A 366 6.29 -9.24 23.37
N SER A 367 5.50 -10.27 23.06
CA SER A 367 4.91 -10.46 21.76
C SER A 367 3.41 -10.66 21.93
N SER A 368 2.61 -10.07 21.05
CA SER A 368 1.19 -10.41 20.99
C SER A 368 1.01 -11.83 20.43
N PRO A 369 -0.16 -12.44 20.62
CA PRO A 369 -0.59 -13.55 19.78
C PRO A 369 -0.58 -13.13 18.31
N THR A 370 -0.55 -14.12 17.40
CA THR A 370 -0.83 -13.86 15.98
C THR A 370 -2.32 -13.70 15.80
N ALA A 371 -2.76 -12.55 15.27
CA ALA A 371 -4.13 -12.37 14.83
C ALA A 371 -4.28 -12.92 13.42
N GLU A 372 -5.37 -13.64 13.18
CA GLU A 372 -5.73 -14.18 11.87
C GLU A 372 -7.13 -13.67 11.50
N THR A 373 -7.29 -13.16 10.28
CA THR A 373 -8.56 -12.63 9.81
C THR A 373 -8.74 -12.96 8.33
N SER A 374 -9.97 -13.30 7.94
CA SER A 374 -10.36 -13.49 6.54
C SER A 374 -11.58 -12.64 6.19
N TYR A 375 -11.54 -12.03 5.01
CA TYR A 375 -12.62 -11.19 4.50
C TYR A 375 -12.62 -11.15 2.98
N ASN A 376 -13.70 -10.64 2.41
CA ASN A 376 -13.80 -10.37 0.99
C ASN A 376 -13.52 -8.90 0.69
N PHE A 377 -12.81 -8.66 -0.41
CA PHE A 377 -12.53 -7.33 -0.94
C PHE A 377 -12.92 -7.24 -2.40
N ARG A 378 -13.65 -6.20 -2.78
CA ARG A 378 -14.01 -5.90 -4.16
C ARG A 378 -13.19 -4.72 -4.66
N SER A 379 -12.37 -4.95 -5.71
CA SER A 379 -11.58 -3.90 -6.38
C SER A 379 -12.43 -3.02 -7.29
N PRO A 380 -11.88 -1.89 -7.82
CA PRO A 380 -12.54 -1.10 -8.85
C PRO A 380 -12.65 -1.84 -10.19
N TYR A 381 -13.52 -1.36 -11.06
CA TYR A 381 -13.50 -1.67 -12.49
C TYR A 381 -12.49 -0.79 -13.22
N THR A 382 -12.04 -1.24 -14.40
CA THR A 382 -11.10 -0.49 -15.24
C THR A 382 -11.59 -0.46 -16.69
N ALA A 383 -11.55 0.71 -17.30
CA ALA A 383 -11.82 0.91 -18.72
C ALA A 383 -10.59 1.47 -19.43
N ASN A 384 -10.18 0.82 -20.52
CA ASN A 384 -9.03 1.22 -21.35
C ASN A 384 -9.50 1.62 -22.75
N PHE A 385 -8.97 2.71 -23.26
CA PHE A 385 -9.18 3.20 -24.62
C PHE A 385 -7.82 3.44 -25.27
N GLY A 386 -7.63 3.00 -26.50
CA GLY A 386 -6.36 3.13 -27.21
C GLY A 386 -6.54 3.56 -28.65
N LEU A 387 -5.61 4.40 -29.12
CA LEU A 387 -5.46 4.78 -30.51
C LEU A 387 -4.02 4.54 -30.92
N ALA A 388 -3.80 3.82 -32.02
CA ALA A 388 -2.47 3.61 -32.56
C ALA A 388 -2.42 3.90 -34.06
N TYR A 389 -1.26 4.37 -34.51
CA TYR A 389 -0.98 4.63 -35.91
C TYR A 389 0.32 3.95 -36.33
N THR A 390 0.22 3.10 -37.35
CA THR A 390 1.37 2.39 -37.94
C THR A 390 1.94 3.20 -39.08
N VAL A 391 3.20 3.61 -38.98
CA VAL A 391 3.94 4.37 -40.01
C VAL A 391 4.60 3.41 -40.98
N GLY A 392 3.81 2.87 -41.88
CA GLY A 392 4.27 1.90 -42.87
C GLY A 392 4.98 0.70 -42.24
N ARG A 393 6.24 0.41 -42.67
CA ARG A 393 7.08 -0.67 -42.12
C ARG A 393 8.06 -0.19 -41.05
N HIS A 394 8.08 1.12 -40.76
CA HIS A 394 9.14 1.74 -39.97
C HIS A 394 8.83 1.86 -38.49
N GLY A 395 7.54 1.87 -38.10
CA GLY A 395 7.21 1.98 -36.73
C GLY A 395 5.72 2.20 -36.46
N LEU A 396 5.42 2.45 -35.18
CA LEU A 396 4.08 2.77 -34.73
C LEU A 396 4.13 3.76 -33.54
N LEU A 397 3.06 4.51 -33.40
CA LEU A 397 2.78 5.37 -32.26
C LEU A 397 1.47 4.92 -31.62
N SER A 398 1.38 4.94 -30.30
CA SER A 398 0.17 4.60 -29.55
C SER A 398 -0.08 5.59 -28.42
N VAL A 399 -1.35 5.87 -28.19
CA VAL A 399 -1.84 6.64 -27.05
C VAL A 399 -2.97 5.87 -26.43
N ASP A 400 -2.87 5.61 -25.12
CA ASP A 400 -3.87 4.92 -24.34
C ASP A 400 -4.37 5.80 -23.20
N TYR A 401 -5.65 5.67 -22.87
CA TYR A 401 -6.27 6.33 -21.74
C TYR A 401 -7.03 5.30 -20.89
N GLU A 402 -6.66 5.20 -19.62
CA GLU A 402 -7.26 4.28 -18.65
C GLU A 402 -7.99 5.05 -17.57
N LEU A 403 -9.17 4.55 -17.23
CA LEU A 403 -10.02 5.04 -16.16
C LEU A 403 -10.26 3.94 -15.14
N THR A 404 -10.00 4.22 -13.87
CA THR A 404 -10.25 3.31 -12.74
C THR A 404 -10.88 4.09 -11.59
N ASP A 405 -12.09 3.69 -11.18
CA ASP A 405 -12.81 4.38 -10.10
C ASP A 405 -12.61 3.64 -8.76
N TYR A 406 -11.73 4.16 -7.92
CA TYR A 406 -11.40 3.59 -6.63
C TYR A 406 -12.46 3.85 -5.55
N SER A 407 -13.41 4.75 -5.76
CA SER A 407 -14.50 5.02 -4.81
C SER A 407 -15.47 3.85 -4.63
N VAL A 408 -15.46 2.89 -5.55
CA VAL A 408 -16.34 1.70 -5.54
C VAL A 408 -15.73 0.50 -4.81
N MET A 409 -14.53 0.63 -4.28
CA MET A 409 -13.89 -0.42 -3.48
C MET A 409 -14.73 -0.73 -2.24
N LYS A 410 -14.81 -2.02 -1.90
CA LYS A 410 -15.64 -2.45 -0.77
C LYS A 410 -15.06 -3.67 -0.08
N PHE A 411 -14.96 -3.60 1.25
CA PHE A 411 -14.75 -4.75 2.13
C PHE A 411 -16.08 -5.35 2.55
N SER A 412 -16.11 -6.66 2.79
CA SER A 412 -17.26 -7.38 3.31
C SER A 412 -16.82 -8.64 4.04
N GLN A 413 -17.66 -9.13 4.95
CA GLN A 413 -17.40 -10.39 5.64
C GLN A 413 -17.36 -11.55 4.62
N GLU A 414 -16.53 -12.54 4.86
CA GLU A 414 -16.48 -13.77 4.06
C GLU A 414 -17.76 -14.59 4.24
N TYR A 415 -18.27 -14.65 5.47
CA TYR A 415 -19.50 -15.35 5.81
C TYR A 415 -20.42 -14.44 6.63
N VAL A 416 -21.69 -14.36 6.25
CA VAL A 416 -22.74 -13.65 6.99
C VAL A 416 -23.81 -14.67 7.38
N ASP A 417 -23.98 -14.88 8.69
CA ASP A 417 -25.11 -15.65 9.19
C ASP A 417 -26.39 -14.82 9.10
N ALA A 418 -27.25 -15.16 8.16
CA ALA A 418 -28.51 -14.46 7.91
C ALA A 418 -29.52 -14.53 9.07
N SER A 419 -29.27 -15.37 10.08
CA SER A 419 -30.15 -15.49 11.26
C SER A 419 -29.92 -14.40 12.32
N PHE A 420 -28.83 -13.62 12.20
CA PHE A 420 -28.50 -12.52 13.11
C PHE A 420 -28.38 -11.20 12.34
N THR A 421 -28.86 -10.12 12.96
CA THR A 421 -28.64 -8.76 12.46
C THR A 421 -27.34 -8.24 13.08
N TYR A 422 -26.26 -8.27 12.32
CA TYR A 422 -24.97 -7.67 12.73
C TYR A 422 -24.83 -6.29 12.10
N GLU A 423 -24.20 -5.37 12.82
CA GLU A 423 -23.64 -4.17 12.20
C GLU A 423 -22.52 -4.60 11.24
N ASP A 424 -22.44 -3.99 10.04
CA ASP A 424 -21.38 -4.26 9.09
C ASP A 424 -20.03 -3.78 9.69
N PRO A 425 -19.10 -4.68 10.07
CA PRO A 425 -17.83 -4.29 10.68
C PRO A 425 -16.97 -3.43 9.74
N PHE A 426 -17.25 -3.47 8.42
CA PHE A 426 -16.55 -2.70 7.41
C PHE A 426 -17.28 -1.41 7.02
N TYR A 427 -18.40 -1.05 7.69
CA TYR A 427 -19.16 0.16 7.37
C TYR A 427 -18.25 1.39 7.35
N ARG A 428 -17.44 1.55 8.38
CA ARG A 428 -16.56 2.70 8.57
C ARG A 428 -15.51 2.81 7.46
N VAL A 429 -14.72 1.77 7.20
CA VAL A 429 -13.72 1.76 6.13
C VAL A 429 -14.34 1.89 4.74
N ASN A 430 -15.50 1.29 4.49
CA ASN A 430 -16.22 1.43 3.22
C ASN A 430 -16.71 2.87 3.02
N ARG A 431 -17.11 3.56 4.09
CA ARG A 431 -17.47 4.98 4.05
C ARG A 431 -16.26 5.84 3.71
N LEU A 432 -15.10 5.55 4.33
CA LEU A 432 -13.83 6.23 4.04
C LEU A 432 -13.38 5.98 2.59
N ASN A 433 -13.42 4.76 2.09
CA ASN A 433 -13.10 4.45 0.69
C ASN A 433 -13.94 5.28 -0.29
N LYS A 434 -15.25 5.39 -0.03
CA LYS A 434 -16.17 6.16 -0.88
C LYS A 434 -15.86 7.66 -0.86
N LEU A 435 -15.42 8.21 0.26
CA LEU A 435 -15.10 9.63 0.40
C LEU A 435 -13.70 9.95 -0.13
N PHE A 436 -12.69 9.24 0.37
CA PHE A 436 -11.29 9.59 0.17
C PHE A 436 -10.63 8.92 -1.04
N CYS A 437 -11.33 8.04 -1.76
CA CYS A 437 -10.89 7.51 -3.04
C CYS A 437 -11.77 8.02 -4.18
N GLY A 438 -11.21 8.06 -5.40
CA GLY A 438 -11.91 8.56 -6.57
C GLY A 438 -11.41 8.00 -7.88
N LEU A 439 -11.75 8.69 -8.95
CA LEU A 439 -11.40 8.32 -10.31
C LEU A 439 -9.92 8.61 -10.58
N GLN A 440 -9.14 7.57 -10.83
CA GLN A 440 -7.79 7.68 -11.36
C GLN A 440 -7.85 7.71 -12.89
N GLN A 441 -7.08 8.61 -13.48
CA GLN A 441 -6.90 8.75 -14.91
C GLN A 441 -5.43 8.45 -15.25
N ASN A 442 -5.18 7.60 -16.24
CA ASN A 442 -3.83 7.24 -16.64
C ASN A 442 -3.67 7.41 -18.16
N LEU A 443 -2.86 8.37 -18.55
CA LEU A 443 -2.46 8.61 -19.94
C LEU A 443 -1.14 7.90 -20.22
N ARG A 444 -1.10 7.08 -21.26
CA ARG A 444 0.10 6.38 -21.71
C ARG A 444 0.39 6.71 -23.16
N VAL A 445 1.65 6.91 -23.48
CA VAL A 445 2.12 7.14 -24.84
C VAL A 445 3.28 6.19 -25.11
N GLY A 446 3.25 5.52 -26.26
CA GLY A 446 4.27 4.58 -26.68
C GLY A 446 4.68 4.75 -28.14
N ALA A 447 5.95 4.54 -28.42
CA ALA A 447 6.49 4.52 -29.77
C ALA A 447 7.40 3.30 -29.96
N GLU A 448 7.25 2.63 -31.11
CA GLU A 448 8.17 1.58 -31.57
C GLU A 448 8.71 2.00 -32.92
N PHE A 449 10.03 2.00 -33.08
CA PHE A 449 10.71 2.30 -34.31
C PHE A 449 11.59 1.13 -34.76
N ARG A 450 11.34 0.61 -35.98
CA ARG A 450 12.09 -0.50 -36.56
C ARG A 450 13.26 0.05 -37.34
N LEU A 451 14.46 -0.04 -36.72
CA LEU A 451 15.72 0.38 -37.35
C LEU A 451 16.14 -0.56 -38.47
N LEU A 452 15.99 -1.85 -38.24
CA LEU A 452 16.30 -2.94 -39.20
C LEU A 452 15.14 -3.94 -39.17
N PRO A 453 15.00 -4.80 -40.19
CA PRO A 453 13.97 -5.86 -40.18
C PRO A 453 13.94 -6.71 -38.89
N SER A 454 15.11 -6.89 -38.29
CA SER A 454 15.30 -7.69 -37.07
C SER A 454 15.50 -6.88 -35.80
N PHE A 455 15.53 -5.53 -35.84
CA PHE A 455 15.86 -4.72 -34.67
C PHE A 455 14.92 -3.54 -34.52
N SER A 456 14.31 -3.42 -33.34
CA SER A 456 13.36 -2.35 -32.97
C SER A 456 13.82 -1.63 -31.73
N LEU A 457 13.58 -0.32 -31.66
CA LEU A 457 13.69 0.51 -30.45
C LEU A 457 12.30 0.94 -30.00
N ARG A 458 12.16 1.11 -28.69
CA ARG A 458 10.89 1.51 -28.05
C ARG A 458 11.12 2.61 -27.04
N ALA A 459 10.14 3.48 -26.91
CA ALA A 459 10.07 4.49 -25.86
C ALA A 459 8.63 4.62 -25.39
N GLY A 460 8.47 4.86 -24.10
CA GLY A 460 7.16 5.00 -23.48
C GLY A 460 7.16 6.04 -22.35
N PHE A 461 5.99 6.62 -22.17
CA PHE A 461 5.68 7.57 -21.11
C PHE A 461 4.33 7.26 -20.53
N SER A 462 4.17 7.36 -19.19
CA SER A 462 2.86 7.31 -18.55
C SER A 462 2.73 8.36 -17.46
N LEU A 463 1.51 8.89 -17.33
CA LEU A 463 1.12 9.88 -16.35
C LEU A 463 -0.22 9.47 -15.75
N ALA A 464 -0.23 9.08 -14.47
CA ALA A 464 -1.46 8.78 -13.75
C ALA A 464 -1.69 9.79 -12.63
N THR A 465 -2.96 10.16 -12.41
CA THR A 465 -3.38 10.93 -11.23
C THR A 465 -3.38 10.04 -9.99
N SER A 466 -3.29 10.63 -8.79
CA SER A 466 -3.55 9.88 -7.56
C SER A 466 -5.02 9.45 -7.50
N PRO A 467 -5.33 8.24 -7.01
CA PRO A 467 -6.70 7.84 -6.71
C PRO A 467 -7.24 8.46 -5.41
N GLU A 468 -6.39 9.04 -4.58
CA GLU A 468 -6.77 9.65 -3.30
C GLU A 468 -7.41 11.02 -3.51
N ARG A 469 -8.32 11.36 -2.60
CA ARG A 469 -8.94 12.69 -2.49
C ARG A 469 -8.60 13.29 -1.15
N HIS A 470 -8.37 14.59 -1.14
CA HIS A 470 -8.24 15.37 0.07
C HIS A 470 -9.48 16.24 0.26
N TYR A 471 -9.88 16.43 1.50
CA TYR A 471 -10.90 17.39 1.89
C TYR A 471 -10.25 18.49 2.71
N SER A 472 -10.92 19.62 2.85
CA SER A 472 -10.53 20.65 3.80
C SER A 472 -11.64 20.91 4.81
N ASP A 473 -11.27 21.41 5.97
CA ASP A 473 -12.20 21.98 6.93
C ASP A 473 -12.59 23.42 6.57
N ASN A 474 -13.37 24.06 7.43
CA ASN A 474 -13.79 25.47 7.26
C ASN A 474 -12.63 26.48 7.37
N GLU A 475 -11.49 26.08 7.92
CA GLU A 475 -10.30 26.90 8.11
C GLU A 475 -9.26 26.66 6.99
N GLY A 476 -9.51 25.70 6.09
CA GLY A 476 -8.67 25.34 4.96
C GLY A 476 -7.59 24.32 5.28
N TYR A 477 -7.63 23.65 6.45
CA TYR A 477 -6.72 22.54 6.76
C TYR A 477 -7.11 21.30 5.98
N ILE A 478 -6.12 20.60 5.44
CA ILE A 478 -6.34 19.34 4.70
C ILE A 478 -6.71 18.24 5.68
N ILE A 479 -7.84 17.58 5.41
CA ILE A 479 -8.36 16.45 6.16
C ILE A 479 -8.06 15.17 5.38
N TYR A 480 -7.26 14.30 5.95
CA TYR A 480 -6.96 12.97 5.41
C TYR A 480 -7.98 11.93 5.90
N ALA A 481 -7.98 10.76 5.28
CA ALA A 481 -8.85 9.64 5.69
C ALA A 481 -8.68 9.26 7.18
N SER A 482 -7.45 9.33 7.71
CA SER A 482 -7.14 9.07 9.12
C SER A 482 -7.75 10.08 10.07
N ASP A 483 -7.76 11.37 9.67
CA ASP A 483 -8.30 12.42 10.51
C ASP A 483 -9.82 12.28 10.59
N TYR A 484 -10.45 11.99 9.44
CA TYR A 484 -11.87 11.69 9.40
C TYR A 484 -12.21 10.44 10.21
N ASP A 485 -11.42 9.39 10.10
CA ASP A 485 -11.61 8.14 10.83
C ASP A 485 -11.51 8.36 12.35
N ARG A 486 -10.54 9.15 12.80
CA ARG A 486 -10.38 9.52 14.22
C ARG A 486 -11.61 10.21 14.80
N TRP A 487 -12.28 11.06 14.02
CA TRP A 487 -13.44 11.84 14.41
C TRP A 487 -14.71 11.42 13.65
N PHE A 488 -14.80 10.14 13.29
CA PHE A 488 -15.83 9.60 12.42
C PHE A 488 -17.25 9.97 12.83
N ASP A 489 -17.58 9.75 14.11
CA ASP A 489 -18.92 10.02 14.62
C ASP A 489 -19.25 11.53 14.64
N ASP A 490 -18.26 12.38 14.89
CA ASP A 490 -18.42 13.83 14.86
C ASP A 490 -18.65 14.36 13.43
N TYR A 491 -17.98 13.76 12.41
CA TYR A 491 -18.24 14.06 11.00
C TYR A 491 -19.58 13.50 10.52
N GLU A 492 -19.91 12.27 10.83
CA GLU A 492 -21.18 11.65 10.41
C GLU A 492 -22.39 12.28 11.10
N SER A 493 -22.26 12.79 12.33
CA SER A 493 -23.31 13.55 13.00
C SER A 493 -23.45 15.00 12.52
N GLY A 494 -22.53 15.48 11.70
CA GLY A 494 -22.50 16.85 11.18
C GLY A 494 -21.96 17.89 12.17
N LYS A 495 -21.34 17.49 13.26
CA LYS A 495 -20.61 18.38 14.19
C LYS A 495 -19.40 19.01 13.50
N TYR A 496 -18.69 18.22 12.70
CA TYR A 496 -17.65 18.71 11.79
C TYR A 496 -18.13 18.60 10.34
N SER A 497 -17.69 19.51 9.47
CA SER A 497 -18.07 19.53 8.07
C SER A 497 -16.86 19.48 7.15
N LEU A 498 -16.99 18.74 6.05
CA LEU A 498 -16.04 18.75 4.94
C LEU A 498 -16.48 19.83 3.95
N VAL A 499 -15.61 20.80 3.63
CA VAL A 499 -15.97 21.97 2.84
C VAL A 499 -15.83 21.70 1.34
N ALA A 500 -14.79 21.02 0.91
CA ALA A 500 -14.56 20.70 -0.49
C ALA A 500 -13.74 19.42 -0.64
N SER A 501 -14.00 18.66 -1.72
CA SER A 501 -13.11 17.58 -2.10
C SER A 501 -12.12 18.11 -3.12
N GLU A 502 -10.85 18.06 -2.80
CA GLU A 502 -9.77 18.34 -3.73
C GLU A 502 -9.14 17.02 -4.18
N TYR A 503 -8.84 16.92 -5.48
CA TYR A 503 -8.03 15.80 -5.96
C TYR A 503 -6.60 16.03 -5.49
N ASN A 504 -5.98 14.96 -4.98
CA ASN A 504 -4.55 14.95 -4.68
C ASN A 504 -3.79 15.40 -5.95
N PRO A 505 -2.99 16.49 -5.88
CA PRO A 505 -2.22 16.99 -7.02
C PRO A 505 -1.08 16.04 -7.43
N ASP A 506 -0.75 15.07 -6.60
CA ASP A 506 0.33 14.14 -6.83
C ASP A 506 0.06 13.24 -8.03
N LYS A 507 1.12 12.91 -8.74
CA LYS A 507 1.07 12.15 -9.97
C LYS A 507 2.09 11.02 -9.96
N ILE A 508 1.71 9.91 -10.55
CA ILE A 508 2.63 8.80 -10.85
C ILE A 508 3.14 9.01 -12.27
N VAL A 509 4.46 9.16 -12.41
CA VAL A 509 5.10 9.43 -13.69
C VAL A 509 6.09 8.33 -14.01
N SER A 510 5.98 7.74 -15.21
CA SER A 510 6.93 6.72 -15.66
C SER A 510 7.51 7.05 -17.02
N PHE A 511 8.80 6.73 -17.18
CA PHE A 511 9.51 6.74 -18.46
C PHE A 511 10.06 5.34 -18.71
N SER A 512 9.93 4.85 -19.94
CA SER A 512 10.45 3.55 -20.33
C SER A 512 11.17 3.59 -21.67
N PHE A 513 12.16 2.71 -21.80
CA PHE A 513 12.92 2.49 -23.03
C PHE A 513 13.09 0.99 -23.23
N GLY A 514 13.13 0.55 -24.48
CA GLY A 514 13.33 -0.86 -24.80
C GLY A 514 13.99 -1.06 -26.16
N ALA A 515 14.55 -2.25 -26.34
CA ALA A 515 15.07 -2.73 -27.60
C ALA A 515 14.62 -4.17 -27.83
N GLY A 516 14.37 -4.52 -29.08
CA GLY A 516 13.93 -5.84 -29.45
C GLY A 516 14.69 -6.38 -30.64
N TYR A 517 15.00 -7.66 -30.58
CA TYR A 517 15.58 -8.44 -31.67
C TYR A 517 14.62 -9.54 -32.10
N SER A 518 14.34 -9.67 -33.38
CA SER A 518 13.55 -10.76 -33.97
C SER A 518 14.38 -11.45 -35.02
N SER A 519 14.69 -12.71 -34.83
CA SER A 519 15.41 -13.51 -35.79
C SER A 519 14.56 -13.70 -37.06
N PRO A 520 15.17 -14.04 -38.22
CA PRO A 520 14.42 -14.48 -39.41
C PRO A 520 13.61 -15.77 -39.16
N GLY A 521 13.94 -16.54 -38.12
CA GLY A 521 13.23 -17.73 -37.67
C GLY A 521 12.22 -17.45 -36.55
N SER A 522 12.10 -18.39 -35.65
CA SER A 522 11.09 -18.40 -34.59
C SER A 522 11.43 -17.54 -33.37
N PHE A 523 12.72 -17.29 -33.10
CA PHE A 523 13.20 -16.67 -31.85
C PHE A 523 13.14 -15.15 -31.89
N TYR A 524 12.79 -14.56 -30.75
CA TYR A 524 12.92 -13.12 -30.47
C TYR A 524 13.30 -12.87 -29.03
N ALA A 525 13.92 -11.72 -28.78
CA ALA A 525 14.32 -11.27 -27.47
C ALA A 525 14.11 -9.75 -27.35
N ASP A 526 13.55 -9.32 -26.24
CA ASP A 526 13.28 -7.93 -25.92
C ASP A 526 13.88 -7.57 -24.55
N VAL A 527 14.42 -6.36 -24.43
CA VAL A 527 14.84 -5.79 -23.16
C VAL A 527 14.17 -4.44 -22.96
N ALA A 528 13.76 -4.14 -21.73
CA ALA A 528 13.19 -2.85 -21.39
C ALA A 528 13.60 -2.40 -19.98
N PHE A 529 13.62 -1.09 -19.83
CA PHE A 529 13.87 -0.38 -18.57
C PHE A 529 12.75 0.61 -18.33
N ARG A 530 12.28 0.70 -17.09
CA ARG A 530 11.28 1.69 -16.67
C ARG A 530 11.69 2.32 -15.36
N ARG A 531 11.59 3.64 -15.28
CA ARG A 531 11.66 4.38 -14.01
C ARG A 531 10.32 5.01 -13.72
N THR A 532 9.80 4.75 -12.53
CA THR A 532 8.54 5.30 -12.03
C THR A 532 8.82 6.17 -10.81
N LYS A 533 8.35 7.42 -10.84
CA LYS A 533 8.26 8.28 -9.67
C LYS A 533 6.86 8.12 -9.09
N LEU A 534 6.81 7.78 -7.80
CA LEU A 534 5.58 7.69 -7.02
C LEU A 534 5.33 9.01 -6.27
N PRO A 535 4.11 9.27 -5.79
CA PRO A 535 3.82 10.33 -4.85
C PRO A 535 4.73 10.27 -3.62
N ASP A 536 4.96 11.41 -3.00
CA ASP A 536 5.63 11.46 -1.71
C ASP A 536 4.75 10.78 -0.66
N ASN A 537 5.34 9.94 0.18
CA ASN A 537 4.63 9.26 1.26
C ASN A 537 4.98 9.95 2.59
N TYR A 538 3.95 10.17 3.40
CA TYR A 538 4.08 10.73 4.73
C TYR A 538 3.71 9.66 5.75
N TYR A 539 4.55 9.49 6.76
CA TYR A 539 4.39 8.48 7.78
C TYR A 539 4.68 9.08 9.16
N SER A 540 3.81 8.80 10.13
CA SER A 540 4.04 9.10 11.53
C SER A 540 4.00 7.79 12.34
N PRO A 541 4.99 7.54 13.22
CA PRO A 541 5.08 6.29 13.99
C PRO A 541 3.98 6.15 15.05
N TYR A 542 3.36 7.25 15.46
CA TYR A 542 2.24 7.27 16.42
C TYR A 542 1.39 8.52 16.23
N SER A 543 0.14 8.46 16.69
CA SER A 543 -0.81 9.57 16.62
C SER A 543 -0.45 10.69 17.59
N ASN A 544 -0.93 11.91 17.33
CA ASN A 544 -0.88 13.01 18.29
C ASN A 544 -1.64 12.60 19.55
N TYR A 545 -1.04 12.83 20.71
CA TYR A 545 -1.63 12.48 22.00
C TYR A 545 -1.51 13.59 23.06
N LEU A 546 -0.71 14.60 22.79
CA LEU A 546 -0.56 15.79 23.61
C LEU A 546 -1.19 17.00 22.92
N SER A 547 -1.75 17.89 23.72
CA SER A 547 -2.30 19.17 23.27
C SER A 547 -2.08 20.23 24.34
N HIS A 548 -2.11 21.51 23.97
CA HIS A 548 -2.11 22.62 24.89
C HIS A 548 -3.13 23.66 24.47
N THR A 549 -3.47 24.59 25.37
CA THR A 549 -4.49 25.60 25.13
C THR A 549 -3.87 27.00 25.14
N VAL A 550 -4.08 27.77 24.05
CA VAL A 550 -3.65 29.15 23.93
C VAL A 550 -4.88 30.01 23.64
N GLY A 551 -5.16 30.97 24.54
CA GLY A 551 -6.29 31.89 24.33
C GLY A 551 -7.66 31.22 24.26
N GLY A 552 -7.83 30.03 24.83
CA GLY A 552 -9.05 29.23 24.80
C GLY A 552 -9.18 28.27 23.62
N THR A 553 -8.22 28.26 22.72
CA THR A 553 -8.13 27.31 21.60
C THR A 553 -7.16 26.19 21.94
N VAL A 554 -7.56 24.94 21.68
CA VAL A 554 -6.73 23.75 21.88
C VAL A 554 -5.92 23.50 20.61
N TYR A 555 -4.63 23.32 20.77
CA TYR A 555 -3.68 22.99 19.70
C TYR A 555 -2.99 21.67 19.99
N ASP A 556 -2.82 20.84 18.97
CA ASP A 556 -2.09 19.59 19.08
C ASP A 556 -0.58 19.79 19.09
N ILE A 557 0.12 18.99 19.88
CA ILE A 557 1.53 18.70 19.67
C ILE A 557 1.58 17.61 18.60
N VAL A 558 1.98 17.99 17.38
CA VAL A 558 2.02 17.10 16.24
C VAL A 558 3.19 16.13 16.39
N SER A 559 2.88 14.84 16.38
CA SER A 559 3.87 13.76 16.48
C SER A 559 4.90 13.79 15.34
N PRO A 560 6.11 13.24 15.54
CA PRO A 560 7.14 13.25 14.52
C PRO A 560 6.66 12.53 13.25
N SER A 561 7.20 12.95 12.13
CA SER A 561 6.82 12.40 10.83
C SER A 561 8.01 12.23 9.90
N VAL A 562 7.85 11.34 8.94
CA VAL A 562 8.79 11.08 7.85
C VAL A 562 8.12 11.40 6.54
N LYS A 563 8.79 12.20 5.73
CA LYS A 563 8.45 12.40 4.32
C LYS A 563 9.39 11.57 3.47
N SER A 564 8.87 10.68 2.59
CA SER A 564 9.64 9.82 1.71
C SER A 564 9.30 10.06 0.25
N ALA A 565 10.28 10.49 -0.53
CA ALA A 565 10.20 10.51 -1.98
C ALA A 565 10.51 9.10 -2.52
N LEU A 566 9.53 8.47 -3.14
CA LEU A 566 9.60 7.08 -3.59
C LEU A 566 9.80 6.99 -5.10
N SER A 567 10.64 6.06 -5.53
CA SER A 567 10.79 5.70 -6.94
C SER A 567 11.06 4.22 -7.13
N GLN A 568 10.64 3.69 -8.29
CA GLN A 568 10.92 2.31 -8.69
C GLN A 568 11.68 2.29 -10.01
N PHE A 569 12.59 1.34 -10.14
CA PHE A 569 13.29 1.03 -11.38
C PHE A 569 13.10 -0.44 -11.73
N ASP A 570 12.61 -0.70 -12.93
CA ASP A 570 12.38 -2.03 -13.48
C ASP A 570 13.30 -2.27 -14.67
N ALA A 571 13.91 -3.45 -14.72
CA ALA A 571 14.61 -3.97 -15.89
C ALA A 571 14.02 -5.35 -16.21
N VAL A 572 13.57 -5.55 -17.44
CA VAL A 572 12.92 -6.78 -17.91
C VAL A 572 13.57 -7.28 -19.19
N LEU A 573 13.85 -8.59 -19.23
CA LEU A 573 14.27 -9.33 -20.39
C LEU A 573 13.16 -10.34 -20.71
N THR A 574 12.66 -10.32 -21.94
CA THR A 574 11.71 -11.30 -22.49
C THR A 574 12.36 -12.12 -23.58
N LEU A 575 12.21 -13.43 -23.51
CA LEU A 575 12.59 -14.36 -24.55
C LEU A 575 11.33 -15.03 -25.07
N GLY A 576 11.21 -15.14 -26.39
CA GLY A 576 10.03 -15.71 -27.01
C GLY A 576 10.31 -16.53 -28.26
N TRP A 577 9.41 -17.45 -28.54
CA TRP A 577 9.43 -18.33 -29.70
C TRP A 577 8.06 -18.35 -30.37
N ARG A 578 8.07 -18.25 -31.70
CA ARG A 578 6.89 -18.39 -32.58
C ARG A 578 6.96 -19.71 -33.30
N PHE A 579 5.84 -20.37 -33.50
CA PHE A 579 5.75 -21.67 -34.18
C PHE A 579 4.38 -21.85 -34.84
#